data_4f57be47519f09f0496ca8e51e02bc6d
#
_entry.id   4f57be47519f09f0496ca8e51e02bc6d
#
_cell.length_a   1.000
_cell.length_b   1.000
_cell.length_c   1.000
_cell.angle_alpha   90.00
_cell.angle_beta   90.00
_cell.angle_gamma   90.00
#
_symmetry.space_group_name_H-M   'P 1'
#
loop_
_entity.id
_entity.type
_entity.pdbx_description
1 polymer ?
#
loop_
_entity_poly.entity_id
_entity_poly.type
_entity_poly.pdbx_seq_one_letter_code
_entity_poly.pdbx_strand_id
1 'polypeptide(L)'
;GGGSKASIYKYFGNKEGLFKAICDYRREQFYKDISLACMSEPEELRSYLIRILSNFLKHIIQPKNIAFIRLVLNQTQKDSTLALYIHENGAKMIQMTIAKVLAKAHEDGDLNCPHPNNSAMLYFGILRDYEWRIILGVDLVINEQEAINHIEYCVDRFLDGHQKP
;
A
#
# COMPACT_ATOMS: atom_id res chain seq x y z
N GLY A 1 10.76 -1.12 34.09
CA GLY A 1 10.03 -1.38 32.91
C GLY A 1 9.96 -2.77 32.28
N GLY A 2 10.44 -3.89 32.90
CA GLY A 2 10.37 -5.20 32.28
C GLY A 2 8.97 -5.84 32.22
N GLY A 3 8.03 -5.35 33.02
CA GLY A 3 6.69 -5.93 33.13
C GLY A 3 5.80 -5.70 31.89
N SER A 4 5.91 -4.56 31.24
CA SER A 4 5.06 -4.24 30.09
C SER A 4 5.42 -5.07 28.83
N LYS A 5 6.71 -5.32 28.59
CA LYS A 5 7.19 -6.16 27.48
C LYS A 5 6.76 -7.60 27.63
N ALA A 6 6.91 -8.17 28.85
CA ALA A 6 6.47 -9.53 29.15
C ALA A 6 4.95 -9.68 29.00
N SER A 7 4.16 -8.69 29.44
CA SER A 7 2.70 -8.67 29.29
C SER A 7 2.27 -8.63 27.84
N ILE A 8 2.91 -7.81 26.98
CA ILE A 8 2.65 -7.73 25.55
C ILE A 8 2.93 -9.07 24.89
N TYR A 9 4.08 -9.70 25.15
CA TYR A 9 4.41 -11.00 24.56
C TYR A 9 3.50 -12.13 25.07
N LYS A 10 3.03 -12.06 26.31
CA LYS A 10 2.04 -13.02 26.84
C LYS A 10 0.72 -12.95 26.06
N TYR A 11 0.28 -11.74 25.69
CA TYR A 11 -0.95 -11.52 24.93
C TYR A 11 -0.82 -11.96 23.45
N PHE A 12 0.29 -11.62 22.78
CA PHE A 12 0.53 -11.90 21.36
C PHE A 12 1.35 -13.16 21.09
N GLY A 13 1.70 -13.91 22.11
CA GLY A 13 2.51 -15.13 22.06
C GLY A 13 4.01 -14.85 22.05
N ASN A 14 4.51 -14.09 21.09
CA ASN A 14 5.92 -13.74 20.95
C ASN A 14 6.08 -12.48 20.07
N LYS A 15 7.31 -12.09 19.79
CA LYS A 15 7.64 -10.95 18.94
C LYS A 15 7.06 -11.10 17.51
N GLU A 16 7.11 -12.30 16.95
CA GLU A 16 6.52 -12.60 15.63
C GLU A 16 5.01 -12.38 15.63
N GLY A 17 4.29 -12.90 16.64
CA GLY A 17 2.85 -12.69 16.80
C GLY A 17 2.48 -11.22 16.93
N LEU A 18 3.31 -10.43 17.63
CA LEU A 18 3.12 -8.98 17.73
C LEU A 18 3.29 -8.29 16.35
N PHE A 19 4.31 -8.64 15.56
CA PHE A 19 4.51 -8.10 14.22
C PHE A 19 3.35 -8.44 13.30
N LYS A 20 2.85 -9.67 13.33
CA LYS A 20 1.69 -10.11 12.56
C LYS A 20 0.44 -9.32 12.94
N ALA A 21 0.18 -9.14 14.24
CA ALA A 21 -0.95 -8.36 14.73
C ALA A 21 -0.90 -6.89 14.28
N ILE A 22 0.27 -6.26 14.31
CA ILE A 22 0.45 -4.88 13.83
C ILE A 22 0.24 -4.81 12.32
N CYS A 23 0.73 -5.77 11.56
CA CYS A 23 0.52 -5.85 10.11
C CYS A 23 -0.97 -5.96 9.77
N ASP A 24 -1.70 -6.85 10.45
CA ASP A 24 -3.13 -7.04 10.26
C ASP A 24 -3.92 -5.78 10.61
N TYR A 25 -3.61 -5.13 11.72
CA TYR A 25 -4.23 -3.87 12.13
C TYR A 25 -4.03 -2.77 11.08
N ARG A 26 -2.81 -2.59 10.57
CA ARG A 26 -2.50 -1.58 9.54
C ARG A 26 -3.23 -1.85 8.23
N ARG A 27 -3.28 -3.10 7.80
CA ARG A 27 -4.04 -3.52 6.63
C ARG A 27 -5.52 -3.17 6.79
N GLU A 28 -6.12 -3.47 7.92
CA GLU A 28 -7.53 -3.15 8.21
C GLU A 28 -7.80 -1.66 8.19
N GLN A 29 -6.90 -0.83 8.75
CA GLN A 29 -7.03 0.63 8.67
C GLN A 29 -6.97 1.12 7.23
N PHE A 30 -6.06 0.60 6.42
CA PHE A 30 -5.95 0.95 5.00
C PHE A 30 -7.21 0.56 4.23
N TYR A 31 -7.76 -0.62 4.47
CA TYR A 31 -9.03 -1.04 3.86
C TYR A 31 -10.21 -0.17 4.27
N LYS A 32 -10.27 0.29 5.52
CA LYS A 32 -11.30 1.24 5.95
C LYS A 32 -11.20 2.55 5.16
N ASP A 33 -10.01 3.08 4.97
CA ASP A 33 -9.80 4.31 4.22
C ASP A 33 -10.21 4.15 2.75
N ILE A 34 -9.93 3.00 2.14
CA ILE A 34 -10.39 2.66 0.79
C ILE A 34 -11.91 2.54 0.74
N SER A 35 -12.52 1.82 1.70
CA SER A 35 -13.95 1.51 1.71
C SER A 35 -14.82 2.72 2.00
N LEU A 36 -14.43 3.62 2.91
CA LEU A 36 -15.16 4.84 3.24
C LEU A 36 -15.36 5.75 2.02
N ALA A 37 -14.47 5.69 1.07
CA ALA A 37 -14.59 6.43 -0.16
C ALA A 37 -15.47 5.75 -1.22
N CYS A 38 -15.70 4.46 -1.10
CA CYS A 38 -16.63 3.72 -1.97
C CYS A 38 -18.10 3.93 -1.60
N MET A 39 -18.40 4.56 -0.45
CA MET A 39 -19.77 4.74 0.05
C MET A 39 -20.41 6.09 -0.33
N SER A 40 -19.64 7.03 -0.86
CA SER A 40 -20.14 8.31 -1.37
C SER A 40 -20.05 8.32 -2.89
N GLU A 41 -21.16 8.36 -3.58
CA GLU A 41 -21.35 8.46 -5.03
C GLU A 41 -20.33 7.73 -5.96
N PRO A 42 -20.71 7.21 -7.12
CA PRO A 42 -19.78 6.51 -8.02
C PRO A 42 -18.60 7.42 -8.36
N GLU A 43 -17.45 7.15 -7.77
CA GLU A 43 -16.21 7.86 -8.02
C GLU A 43 -15.65 7.45 -9.38
N GLU A 44 -15.24 8.44 -10.18
CA GLU A 44 -14.53 8.20 -11.43
C GLU A 44 -13.23 7.42 -11.18
N LEU A 45 -12.91 6.44 -12.03
CA LEU A 45 -11.75 5.56 -11.87
C LEU A 45 -10.43 6.33 -11.69
N ARG A 46 -10.21 7.39 -12.47
CA ARG A 46 -9.03 8.26 -12.36
C ARG A 46 -8.90 8.83 -10.95
N SER A 47 -9.96 9.43 -10.45
CA SER A 47 -9.99 10.03 -9.11
C SER A 47 -9.76 8.99 -8.02
N TYR A 48 -10.35 7.81 -8.16
CA TYR A 48 -10.14 6.68 -7.27
C TYR A 48 -8.66 6.26 -7.20
N LEU A 49 -8.03 6.06 -8.36
CA LEU A 49 -6.63 5.63 -8.44
C LEU A 49 -5.68 6.67 -7.85
N ILE A 50 -5.90 7.96 -8.12
CA ILE A 50 -5.11 9.05 -7.54
C ILE A 50 -5.27 9.08 -6.01
N ARG A 51 -6.50 8.97 -5.53
CA ARG A 51 -6.80 9.01 -4.10
C ARG A 51 -6.13 7.86 -3.33
N ILE A 52 -6.17 6.65 -3.86
CA ILE A 52 -5.53 5.49 -3.23
C ILE A 52 -4.02 5.71 -3.07
N LEU A 53 -3.33 6.14 -4.11
CA LEU A 53 -1.88 6.41 -4.04
C LEU A 53 -1.56 7.61 -3.16
N SER A 54 -2.38 8.66 -3.18
CA SER A 54 -2.19 9.83 -2.33
C SER A 54 -2.35 9.48 -0.85
N ASN A 55 -3.33 8.67 -0.49
CA ASN A 55 -3.50 8.17 0.88
C ASN A 55 -2.35 7.27 1.30
N PHE A 56 -1.88 6.42 0.40
CA PHE A 56 -0.74 5.56 0.65
C PHE A 56 0.53 6.39 0.89
N LEU A 57 0.79 7.40 0.07
CA LEU A 57 1.91 8.32 0.26
C LEU A 57 1.86 9.01 1.63
N LYS A 58 0.72 9.60 1.99
CA LYS A 58 0.53 10.25 3.30
C LYS A 58 0.80 9.31 4.46
N HIS A 59 0.51 8.03 4.27
CA HIS A 59 0.75 7.00 5.28
C HIS A 59 2.24 6.66 5.39
N ILE A 60 2.93 6.43 4.28
CA ILE A 60 4.34 6.02 4.28
C ILE A 60 5.30 7.11 4.72
N ILE A 61 4.98 8.39 4.53
CA ILE A 61 5.85 9.51 4.95
C ILE A 61 5.79 9.81 6.46
N GLN A 62 4.85 9.22 7.19
CA GLN A 62 4.77 9.43 8.64
C GLN A 62 5.95 8.77 9.36
N PRO A 63 6.66 9.48 10.27
CA PRO A 63 7.85 8.94 10.94
C PRO A 63 7.63 7.60 11.65
N LYS A 64 6.47 7.40 12.27
CA LYS A 64 6.10 6.13 12.93
C LYS A 64 6.02 4.95 11.94
N ASN A 65 5.56 5.21 10.72
CA ASN A 65 5.45 4.18 9.69
C ASN A 65 6.81 3.86 9.07
N ILE A 66 7.65 4.87 8.86
CA ILE A 66 9.04 4.67 8.42
C ILE A 66 9.80 3.84 9.43
N ALA A 67 9.70 4.16 10.72
CA ALA A 67 10.34 3.41 11.79
C ALA A 67 9.86 1.95 11.82
N PHE A 68 8.55 1.73 11.65
CA PHE A 68 7.99 0.39 11.60
C PHE A 68 8.48 -0.42 10.40
N ILE A 69 8.50 0.17 9.20
CA ILE A 69 9.01 -0.50 7.99
C ILE A 69 10.46 -0.92 8.16
N ARG A 70 11.32 -0.04 8.69
CA ARG A 70 12.72 -0.34 8.96
C ARG A 70 12.87 -1.49 9.99
N LEU A 71 12.04 -1.48 11.02
CA LEU A 71 12.02 -2.53 12.02
C LEU A 71 11.61 -3.88 11.43
N VAL A 72 10.59 -3.89 10.56
CA VAL A 72 10.14 -5.07 9.80
C VAL A 72 11.27 -5.60 8.92
N LEU A 73 11.92 -4.74 8.14
CA LEU A 73 13.05 -5.14 7.28
C LEU A 73 14.17 -5.79 8.07
N ASN A 74 14.52 -5.25 9.23
CA ASN A 74 15.52 -5.86 10.11
C ASN A 74 15.08 -7.23 10.63
N GLN A 75 13.82 -7.36 11.01
CA GLN A 75 13.29 -8.63 11.54
C GLN A 75 13.15 -9.71 10.46
N THR A 76 12.75 -9.33 9.25
CA THR A 76 12.57 -10.27 8.13
C THR A 76 13.87 -10.88 7.62
N GLN A 77 15.01 -10.22 7.84
CA GLN A 77 16.33 -10.81 7.59
C GLN A 77 16.62 -12.04 8.48
N LYS A 78 16.01 -12.08 9.65
CA LYS A 78 16.18 -13.17 10.64
C LYS A 78 15.11 -14.23 10.52
N ASP A 79 13.98 -13.91 9.93
CA ASP A 79 12.80 -14.75 9.84
C ASP A 79 12.09 -14.58 8.49
N SER A 80 12.36 -15.51 7.59
CA SER A 80 11.76 -15.54 6.24
C SER A 80 10.26 -15.83 6.26
N THR A 81 9.76 -16.53 7.29
CA THR A 81 8.32 -16.81 7.40
C THR A 81 7.53 -15.57 7.74
N LEU A 82 8.11 -14.67 8.55
CA LEU A 82 7.54 -13.37 8.85
C LEU A 82 7.48 -12.48 7.59
N ALA A 83 8.55 -12.49 6.78
CA ALA A 83 8.59 -11.76 5.52
C ALA A 83 7.45 -12.21 4.58
N LEU A 84 7.28 -13.51 4.43
CA LEU A 84 6.21 -14.09 3.62
C LEU A 84 4.83 -13.69 4.16
N TYR A 85 4.60 -13.80 5.46
CA TYR A 85 3.33 -13.41 6.09
C TYR A 85 2.99 -11.94 5.83
N ILE A 86 3.93 -11.03 6.02
CA ILE A 86 3.73 -9.59 5.82
C ILE A 86 3.41 -9.30 4.35
N HIS A 87 4.10 -9.95 3.42
CA HIS A 87 3.83 -9.80 1.99
C HIS A 87 2.44 -10.33 1.62
N GLU A 88 2.11 -11.55 1.99
CA GLU A 88 0.85 -12.22 1.62
C GLU A 88 -0.38 -11.56 2.26
N ASN A 89 -0.26 -11.08 3.49
CA ASN A 89 -1.37 -10.49 4.25
C ASN A 89 -1.38 -8.96 4.23
N GLY A 90 -0.45 -8.32 3.55
CA GLY A 90 -0.37 -6.86 3.40
C GLY A 90 -0.43 -6.45 1.94
N ALA A 91 0.72 -6.18 1.35
CA ALA A 91 0.85 -5.63 0.01
C ALA A 91 0.11 -6.44 -1.06
N LYS A 92 0.23 -7.75 -1.04
CA LYS A 92 -0.43 -8.64 -2.02
C LYS A 92 -1.95 -8.55 -1.96
N MET A 93 -2.55 -8.49 -0.77
CA MET A 93 -4.00 -8.38 -0.63
C MET A 93 -4.53 -7.05 -1.17
N ILE A 94 -3.82 -5.97 -0.91
CA ILE A 94 -4.15 -4.64 -1.43
C ILE A 94 -4.03 -4.64 -2.96
N GLN A 95 -2.97 -5.22 -3.49
CA GLN A 95 -2.75 -5.37 -4.93
C GLN A 95 -3.88 -6.16 -5.60
N MET A 96 -4.32 -7.26 -4.99
CA MET A 96 -5.45 -8.04 -5.49
C MET A 96 -6.76 -7.25 -5.49
N THR A 97 -6.97 -6.37 -4.52
CA THR A 97 -8.15 -5.49 -4.48
C THR A 97 -8.16 -4.53 -5.66
N ILE A 98 -7.03 -3.91 -5.98
CA ILE A 98 -6.90 -3.04 -7.17
C ILE A 98 -7.05 -3.86 -8.45
N ALA A 99 -6.49 -5.05 -8.52
CA ALA A 99 -6.66 -5.93 -9.70
C ALA A 99 -8.14 -6.22 -9.98
N LYS A 100 -8.96 -6.42 -8.95
CA LYS A 100 -10.42 -6.60 -9.10
C LYS A 100 -11.10 -5.33 -9.64
N VAL A 101 -10.72 -4.16 -9.17
CA VAL A 101 -11.24 -2.88 -9.68
C VAL A 101 -10.90 -2.72 -11.16
N LEU A 102 -9.67 -3.01 -11.56
CA LEU A 102 -9.24 -2.93 -12.95
C LEU A 102 -9.92 -3.98 -13.84
N ALA A 103 -10.10 -5.21 -13.33
CA ALA A 103 -10.85 -6.25 -14.03
C ALA A 103 -12.30 -5.82 -14.29
N LYS A 104 -12.95 -5.25 -13.29
CA LYS A 104 -14.32 -4.72 -13.42
C LYS A 104 -14.39 -3.60 -14.48
N ALA A 105 -13.46 -2.65 -14.45
CA ALA A 105 -13.39 -1.59 -15.46
C ALA A 105 -13.16 -2.15 -16.87
N HIS A 106 -12.42 -3.25 -17.01
CA HIS A 106 -12.25 -3.95 -18.29
C HIS A 106 -13.56 -4.60 -18.76
N GLU A 107 -14.25 -5.31 -17.86
CA GLU A 107 -15.56 -5.95 -18.15
C GLU A 107 -16.62 -4.92 -18.54
N ASP A 108 -16.67 -3.79 -17.86
CA ASP A 108 -17.59 -2.68 -18.13
C ASP A 108 -17.22 -1.92 -19.43
N GLY A 109 -16.05 -2.20 -19.96
CA GLY A 109 -15.55 -1.60 -21.17
C GLY A 109 -14.96 -0.20 -21.00
N ASP A 110 -14.60 0.21 -19.79
CA ASP A 110 -13.96 1.49 -19.50
C ASP A 110 -12.46 1.46 -19.77
N LEU A 111 -11.84 0.30 -19.62
CA LEU A 111 -10.43 0.07 -19.88
C LEU A 111 -10.18 -1.13 -20.79
N ASN A 112 -9.02 -1.14 -21.45
CA ASN A 112 -8.43 -2.34 -22.02
C ASN A 112 -7.37 -2.89 -21.05
N CYS A 113 -7.78 -3.77 -20.16
CA CYS A 113 -6.94 -4.34 -19.09
C CYS A 113 -7.04 -5.88 -19.05
N PRO A 114 -6.51 -6.59 -20.07
CA PRO A 114 -6.61 -8.05 -20.16
C PRO A 114 -5.80 -8.79 -19.11
N HIS A 115 -4.85 -8.13 -18.45
CA HIS A 115 -3.98 -8.69 -17.42
C HIS A 115 -4.04 -7.83 -16.13
N PRO A 116 -5.18 -7.83 -15.40
CA PRO A 116 -5.39 -6.91 -14.29
C PRO A 116 -4.39 -7.07 -13.14
N ASN A 117 -3.88 -8.27 -12.89
CA ASN A 117 -2.85 -8.49 -11.88
C ASN A 117 -1.53 -7.80 -12.24
N ASN A 118 -1.10 -7.89 -13.49
CA ASN A 118 0.11 -7.21 -13.96
C ASN A 118 -0.08 -5.68 -13.93
N SER A 119 -1.24 -5.22 -14.33
CA SER A 119 -1.57 -3.79 -14.28
C SER A 119 -1.62 -3.25 -12.85
N ALA A 120 -2.12 -4.02 -11.89
CA ALA A 120 -2.09 -3.64 -10.47
C ALA A 120 -0.63 -3.56 -9.94
N MET A 121 0.25 -4.45 -10.35
CA MET A 121 1.69 -4.37 -10.03
C MET A 121 2.32 -3.10 -10.60
N LEU A 122 2.05 -2.79 -11.86
CA LEU A 122 2.52 -1.57 -12.52
C LEU A 122 2.03 -0.32 -11.77
N TYR A 123 0.76 -0.29 -11.42
CA TYR A 123 0.14 0.81 -10.69
C TYR A 123 0.82 1.07 -9.34
N PHE A 124 1.07 0.05 -8.54
CA PHE A 124 1.78 0.21 -7.27
C PHE A 124 3.25 0.57 -7.45
N GLY A 125 3.84 0.30 -8.59
CA GLY A 125 5.17 0.74 -8.95
C GLY A 125 5.34 2.26 -9.03
N ILE A 126 4.26 3.02 -9.17
CA ILE A 126 4.28 4.48 -9.27
C ILE A 126 4.95 5.13 -8.05
N LEU A 127 4.73 4.60 -6.85
CA LEU A 127 5.31 5.12 -5.61
C LEU A 127 6.58 4.40 -5.16
N ARG A 128 7.06 3.42 -5.90
CA ARG A 128 8.19 2.59 -5.47
C ARG A 128 9.46 3.39 -5.23
N ASP A 129 9.77 4.37 -6.05
CA ASP A 129 10.94 5.21 -5.87
C ASP A 129 10.84 6.08 -4.61
N TYR A 130 9.67 6.65 -4.34
CA TYR A 130 9.42 7.39 -3.10
C TYR A 130 9.58 6.51 -1.87
N GLU A 131 8.98 5.33 -1.84
CA GLU A 131 9.15 4.36 -0.74
C GLU A 131 10.61 4.03 -0.51
N TRP A 132 11.34 3.74 -1.58
CA TRP A 132 12.73 3.34 -1.50
C TRP A 132 13.62 4.45 -0.94
N ARG A 133 13.46 5.67 -1.41
CA ARG A 133 14.18 6.84 -0.88
C ARG A 133 13.87 7.09 0.59
N ILE A 134 12.61 6.97 0.99
CA ILE A 134 12.18 7.12 2.38
C ILE A 134 12.85 6.06 3.26
N ILE A 135 12.82 4.80 2.86
CA ILE A 135 13.41 3.68 3.60
C ILE A 135 14.93 3.87 3.75
N LEU A 136 15.61 4.30 2.70
CA LEU A 136 17.04 4.57 2.72
C LEU A 136 17.42 5.84 3.49
N GLY A 137 16.45 6.71 3.79
CA GLY A 137 16.70 7.98 4.44
C GLY A 137 17.30 9.07 3.52
N VAL A 138 17.13 8.88 2.22
CA VAL A 138 17.44 9.89 1.20
C VAL A 138 16.22 10.79 1.06
N ASP A 139 16.40 12.10 0.98
CA ASP A 139 15.32 13.08 0.88
C ASP A 139 14.26 12.93 2.00
N LEU A 140 14.66 13.30 3.21
CA LEU A 140 13.80 13.26 4.38
C LEU A 140 12.62 14.26 4.35
N VAL A 141 12.67 15.24 3.44
CA VAL A 141 11.60 16.21 3.22
C VAL A 141 11.00 15.98 1.85
N ILE A 142 9.87 15.27 1.84
CA ILE A 142 9.06 15.12 0.62
C ILE A 142 8.12 16.30 0.52
N ASN A 143 8.20 17.04 -0.59
CA ASN A 143 7.16 18.00 -0.93
C ASN A 143 5.90 17.25 -1.35
N GLU A 144 4.88 17.28 -0.49
CA GLU A 144 3.63 16.53 -0.69
C GLU A 144 2.94 16.92 -1.98
N GLN A 145 2.94 18.22 -2.33
CA GLN A 145 2.28 18.68 -3.56
C GLN A 145 3.01 18.19 -4.82
N GLU A 146 4.33 18.20 -4.83
CA GLU A 146 5.11 17.63 -5.95
C GLU A 146 4.87 16.14 -6.12
N ALA A 147 4.77 15.41 -5.00
CA ALA A 147 4.48 13.98 -5.03
C ALA A 147 3.06 13.70 -5.53
N ILE A 148 2.07 14.49 -5.16
CA ILE A 148 0.69 14.39 -5.69
C ILE A 148 0.67 14.67 -7.19
N ASN A 149 1.35 15.72 -7.65
CA ASN A 149 1.46 16.04 -9.09
C ASN A 149 2.11 14.89 -9.86
N HIS A 150 3.12 14.24 -9.28
CA HIS A 150 3.74 13.05 -9.85
C HIS A 150 2.75 11.87 -9.93
N ILE A 151 1.97 11.65 -8.89
CA ILE A 151 0.93 10.61 -8.87
C ILE A 151 -0.09 10.86 -9.99
N GLU A 152 -0.59 12.08 -10.11
CA GLU A 152 -1.53 12.45 -11.16
C GLU A 152 -0.96 12.20 -12.56
N TYR A 153 0.26 12.64 -12.80
CA TYR A 153 0.96 12.40 -14.07
C TYR A 153 1.08 10.89 -14.36
N CYS A 154 1.51 10.11 -13.39
CA CYS A 154 1.71 8.68 -13.58
C CYS A 154 0.38 7.92 -13.76
N VAL A 155 -0.67 8.30 -13.03
CA VAL A 155 -2.01 7.71 -13.20
C VAL A 155 -2.56 8.01 -14.59
N ASP A 156 -2.37 9.24 -15.10
CA ASP A 156 -2.77 9.58 -16.46
C ASP A 156 -2.02 8.73 -17.51
N ARG A 157 -0.71 8.55 -17.35
CA ARG A 157 0.08 7.64 -18.22
C ARG A 157 -0.34 6.19 -18.10
N PHE A 158 -0.67 5.74 -16.89
CA PHE A 158 -1.21 4.41 -16.66
C PHE A 158 -2.54 4.20 -17.40
N LEU A 159 -3.47 5.14 -17.27
CA LEU A 159 -4.76 5.07 -17.95
C LEU A 159 -4.62 5.17 -19.48
N ASP A 160 -3.74 6.04 -19.98
CA ASP A 160 -3.45 6.14 -21.42
C ASP A 160 -2.95 4.80 -21.99
N GLY A 161 -2.13 4.07 -21.23
CA GLY A 161 -1.65 2.73 -21.60
C GLY A 161 -2.73 1.63 -21.58
N HIS A 162 -3.89 1.92 -21.01
CA HIS A 162 -5.04 1.00 -20.91
C HIS A 162 -6.25 1.47 -21.72
N GLN A 163 -6.06 2.39 -22.66
CA GLN A 163 -7.14 2.82 -23.54
C GLN A 163 -7.57 1.70 -24.48
N LYS A 164 -8.84 1.70 -24.85
CA LYS A 164 -9.34 0.82 -25.91
C LYS A 164 -8.65 1.16 -27.24
N PRO A 165 -8.35 0.15 -28.03
CA PRO A 165 -7.83 0.36 -29.38
C PRO A 165 -8.83 1.13 -30.29
#